data_f68d680683a35d94c47fba40e2200253
#
_entry.id   f68d680683a35d94c47fba40e2200253
#
_cell.length_a   1.000
_cell.length_b   1.000
_cell.length_c   1.000
_cell.angle_alpha   90.00
_cell.angle_beta   90.00
_cell.angle_gamma   90.00
#
_symmetry.space_group_name_H-M   'P 1'
#
loop_
_entity.id
_entity.type
_entity.pdbx_description
1 polymer ?
#
loop_
_entity_poly.entity_id
_entity_poly.type
_entity_poly.pdbx_seq_one_letter_code
_entity_poly.pdbx_strand_id
1 'polypeptide(L)'
;QRLLARDEDEAAEIVDAFLKDHTRVELYDAVLMPALDLAEQDRHREDLEEDRAHAVYDGMRRIVELVTERPADATPAEAADAAATAQWTVDPSDGPPVRIAVLPARDEADELAGLMLSDVVMQHAGETTVLPHGMLVGEMVDRLEESGIELVCVSALPPFAVMHA
;
A
#
# COMPACT_ATOMS: atom_id res chain seq x y z
N GLN A 1 -9.92 -10.81 -12.53
CA GLN A 1 -9.72 -11.77 -13.63
C GLN A 1 -8.38 -11.57 -14.34
N ARG A 2 -7.93 -10.32 -14.61
CA ARG A 2 -6.68 -10.05 -15.33
C ARG A 2 -5.44 -10.29 -14.47
N LEU A 3 -5.48 -9.96 -13.20
CA LEU A 3 -4.40 -10.30 -12.26
C LEU A 3 -4.26 -11.83 -12.11
N LEU A 4 -5.39 -12.56 -12.07
CA LEU A 4 -5.40 -14.01 -12.04
C LEU A 4 -4.86 -14.64 -13.33
N ALA A 5 -5.00 -13.95 -14.48
CA ALA A 5 -4.46 -14.40 -15.76
C ALA A 5 -2.94 -14.17 -15.90
N ARG A 6 -2.30 -13.55 -14.90
CA ARG A 6 -0.87 -13.17 -14.93
C ARG A 6 -0.50 -12.30 -16.13
N ASP A 7 -1.45 -11.53 -16.61
CA ASP A 7 -1.25 -10.61 -17.74
C ASP A 7 -0.81 -9.24 -17.18
N GLU A 8 0.48 -9.15 -16.91
CA GLU A 8 1.09 -7.97 -16.27
C GLU A 8 1.08 -6.74 -17.18
N ASP A 9 1.34 -6.94 -18.47
CA ASP A 9 1.35 -5.84 -19.44
C ASP A 9 -0.04 -5.22 -19.57
N GLU A 10 -1.07 -6.04 -19.61
CA GLU A 10 -2.45 -5.58 -19.70
C GLU A 10 -2.91 -4.89 -18.39
N ALA A 11 -2.47 -5.41 -17.24
CA ALA A 11 -2.73 -4.78 -15.95
C ALA A 11 -2.04 -3.40 -15.88
N ALA A 12 -0.80 -3.28 -16.33
CA ALA A 12 -0.08 -2.02 -16.39
C ALA A 12 -0.77 -1.01 -17.33
N GLU A 13 -1.24 -1.44 -18.51
CA GLU A 13 -2.00 -0.58 -19.44
C GLU A 13 -3.29 -0.03 -18.80
N ILE A 14 -4.00 -0.86 -18.02
CA ILE A 14 -5.22 -0.46 -17.32
C ILE A 14 -4.90 0.58 -16.24
N VAL A 15 -3.84 0.35 -15.46
CA VAL A 15 -3.36 1.31 -14.44
C VAL A 15 -2.97 2.62 -15.11
N ASP A 16 -2.23 2.56 -16.21
CA ASP A 16 -1.83 3.73 -16.98
C ASP A 16 -3.02 4.52 -17.51
N ALA A 17 -4.05 3.82 -17.98
CA ALA A 17 -5.27 4.45 -18.44
C ALA A 17 -6.05 5.10 -17.29
N PHE A 18 -6.10 4.46 -16.12
CA PHE A 18 -6.78 4.99 -14.94
C PHE A 18 -6.09 6.24 -14.41
N LEU A 19 -4.77 6.20 -14.26
CA LEU A 19 -3.97 7.31 -13.72
C LEU A 19 -3.89 8.55 -14.64
N LYS A 20 -4.43 8.51 -15.87
CA LYS A 20 -4.55 9.72 -16.71
C LYS A 20 -5.51 10.74 -16.14
N ASP A 21 -6.58 10.27 -15.49
CA ASP A 21 -7.69 11.09 -15.03
C ASP A 21 -7.91 11.00 -13.51
N HIS A 22 -7.16 10.13 -12.81
CA HIS A 22 -7.33 9.83 -11.39
C HIS A 22 -5.99 9.85 -10.65
N THR A 23 -6.06 10.06 -9.34
CA THR A 23 -4.89 10.03 -8.45
C THR A 23 -4.50 8.59 -8.06
N ARG A 24 -3.30 8.44 -7.49
CA ARG A 24 -2.87 7.17 -6.88
C ARG A 24 -3.77 6.76 -5.73
N VAL A 25 -4.18 7.72 -4.90
CA VAL A 25 -5.06 7.47 -3.77
C VAL A 25 -6.37 6.87 -4.26
N GLU A 26 -6.96 7.43 -5.34
CA GLU A 26 -8.17 6.88 -5.95
C GLU A 26 -7.94 5.49 -6.56
N LEU A 27 -6.76 5.21 -7.13
CA LEU A 27 -6.40 3.87 -7.60
C LEU A 27 -6.36 2.87 -6.44
N TYR A 28 -5.73 3.23 -5.34
CA TYR A 28 -5.65 2.38 -4.16
C TYR A 28 -7.03 2.16 -3.54
N ASP A 29 -7.78 3.21 -3.27
CA ASP A 29 -9.07 3.13 -2.59
C ASP A 29 -10.19 2.49 -3.45
N ALA A 30 -10.25 2.84 -4.73
CA ALA A 30 -11.35 2.40 -5.58
C ALA A 30 -11.09 1.08 -6.32
N VAL A 31 -9.81 0.68 -6.47
CA VAL A 31 -9.46 -0.50 -7.28
C VAL A 31 -8.67 -1.54 -6.47
N LEU A 32 -7.51 -1.18 -5.93
CA LEU A 32 -6.61 -2.19 -5.37
C LEU A 32 -7.06 -2.68 -3.99
N MET A 33 -7.47 -1.79 -3.10
CA MET A 33 -7.96 -2.18 -1.77
C MET A 33 -9.22 -3.06 -1.83
N PRO A 34 -10.27 -2.72 -2.63
CA PRO A 34 -11.40 -3.62 -2.79
C PRO A 34 -11.06 -4.97 -3.43
N ALA A 35 -10.11 -4.99 -4.38
CA ALA A 35 -9.67 -6.24 -5.00
C ALA A 35 -8.88 -7.12 -4.01
N LEU A 36 -8.06 -6.50 -3.17
CA LEU A 36 -7.31 -7.18 -2.12
C LEU A 36 -8.24 -7.75 -1.04
N ASP A 37 -9.22 -6.96 -0.59
CA ASP A 37 -10.23 -7.41 0.38
C ASP A 37 -11.06 -8.58 -0.16
N LEU A 38 -11.44 -8.55 -1.44
CA LEU A 38 -12.14 -9.66 -2.07
C LEU A 38 -11.27 -10.92 -2.14
N ALA A 39 -10.00 -10.79 -2.53
CA ALA A 39 -9.08 -11.92 -2.58
C ALA A 39 -8.89 -12.55 -1.19
N GLU A 40 -8.79 -11.72 -0.14
CA GLU A 40 -8.72 -12.19 1.25
C GLU A 40 -10.00 -12.92 1.68
N GLN A 41 -11.16 -12.37 1.36
CA GLN A 41 -12.44 -13.02 1.66
C GLN A 41 -12.56 -14.39 0.98
N ASP A 42 -12.18 -14.47 -0.31
CA ASP A 42 -12.25 -15.73 -1.07
C ASP A 42 -11.22 -16.75 -0.55
N ARG A 43 -10.02 -16.31 -0.17
CA ARG A 43 -9.01 -17.15 0.47
C ARG A 43 -9.52 -17.74 1.78
N HIS A 44 -10.17 -16.94 2.62
CA HIS A 44 -10.71 -17.37 3.90
C HIS A 44 -11.93 -18.28 3.80
N ARG A 45 -12.67 -18.21 2.69
CA ARG A 45 -13.79 -19.12 2.39
C ARG A 45 -13.32 -20.41 1.74
N GLU A 46 -12.03 -20.58 1.50
CA GLU A 46 -11.45 -21.69 0.74
C GLU A 46 -11.94 -21.73 -0.72
N ASP A 47 -12.47 -20.62 -1.23
CA ASP A 47 -12.92 -20.47 -2.62
C ASP A 47 -11.76 -20.13 -3.56
N LEU A 48 -10.63 -19.62 -3.01
CA LEU A 48 -9.42 -19.30 -3.74
C LEU A 48 -8.26 -20.19 -3.28
N GLU A 49 -7.73 -21.00 -4.21
CA GLU A 49 -6.55 -21.82 -3.96
C GLU A 49 -5.34 -20.93 -3.61
N GLU A 50 -4.49 -21.40 -2.70
CA GLU A 50 -3.34 -20.63 -2.18
C GLU A 50 -2.41 -20.11 -3.28
N ASP A 51 -2.09 -20.96 -4.28
CA ASP A 51 -1.27 -20.57 -5.44
C ASP A 51 -1.90 -19.41 -6.24
N ARG A 52 -3.22 -19.35 -6.30
CA ARG A 52 -3.94 -18.28 -7.00
C ARG A 52 -3.97 -17.00 -6.17
N ALA A 53 -4.10 -17.11 -4.86
CA ALA A 53 -4.02 -15.97 -3.96
C ALA A 53 -2.64 -15.31 -4.07
N HIS A 54 -1.57 -16.08 -4.00
CA HIS A 54 -0.20 -15.57 -4.21
C HIS A 54 -0.02 -14.91 -5.57
N ALA A 55 -0.59 -15.49 -6.64
CA ALA A 55 -0.51 -14.86 -7.97
C ALA A 55 -1.23 -13.50 -8.04
N VAL A 56 -2.33 -13.34 -7.28
CA VAL A 56 -3.02 -12.04 -7.14
C VAL A 56 -2.15 -11.05 -6.38
N TYR A 57 -1.58 -11.46 -5.25
CA TYR A 57 -0.71 -10.60 -4.42
C TYR A 57 0.54 -10.17 -5.17
N ASP A 58 1.20 -11.08 -5.86
CA ASP A 58 2.35 -10.77 -6.73
C ASP A 58 1.98 -9.74 -7.80
N GLY A 59 0.84 -9.91 -8.45
CA GLY A 59 0.33 -8.97 -9.45
C GLY A 59 0.05 -7.58 -8.85
N MET A 60 -0.56 -7.54 -7.66
CA MET A 60 -0.82 -6.27 -6.95
C MET A 60 0.48 -5.60 -6.51
N ARG A 61 1.44 -6.36 -5.98
CA ARG A 61 2.77 -5.85 -5.59
C ARG A 61 3.45 -5.13 -6.75
N ARG A 62 3.46 -5.73 -7.92
CA ARG A 62 4.04 -5.13 -9.13
C ARG A 62 3.33 -3.85 -9.56
N ILE A 63 2.00 -3.81 -9.44
CA ILE A 63 1.23 -2.60 -9.72
C ILE A 63 1.62 -1.49 -8.74
N VAL A 64 1.70 -1.78 -7.44
CA VAL A 64 2.13 -0.81 -6.43
C VAL A 64 3.55 -0.32 -6.72
N GLU A 65 4.49 -1.21 -7.06
CA GLU A 65 5.86 -0.86 -7.44
C GLU A 65 5.88 0.07 -8.66
N LEU A 66 5.14 -0.28 -9.74
CA LEU A 66 5.03 0.56 -10.93
C LEU A 66 4.46 1.95 -10.64
N VAL A 67 3.50 2.04 -9.73
CA VAL A 67 2.89 3.31 -9.32
C VAL A 67 3.87 4.13 -8.49
N THR A 68 4.56 3.49 -7.54
CA THR A 68 5.54 4.14 -6.66
C THR A 68 6.75 4.69 -7.42
N GLU A 69 7.20 4.03 -8.48
CA GLU A 69 8.30 4.49 -9.33
C GLU A 69 7.97 5.75 -10.14
N ARG A 70 6.70 6.11 -10.26
CA ARG A 70 6.27 7.32 -10.97
C ARG A 70 6.57 8.56 -10.13
N PRO A 71 6.98 9.67 -10.76
CA PRO A 71 7.07 10.94 -10.05
C PRO A 71 5.72 11.33 -9.44
N ALA A 72 5.74 11.90 -8.25
CA ALA A 72 4.59 12.63 -7.73
C ALA A 72 4.23 13.74 -8.75
N ASP A 73 2.97 14.08 -8.87
CA ASP A 73 2.47 15.06 -9.85
C ASP A 73 2.61 14.63 -11.33
N ALA A 74 2.76 13.33 -11.57
CA ALA A 74 2.84 12.79 -12.94
C ALA A 74 1.55 12.98 -13.74
N THR A 75 0.42 13.20 -13.07
CA THR A 75 -0.88 13.43 -13.70
C THR A 75 -1.49 14.78 -13.33
N PRO A 76 -2.36 15.36 -14.18
CA PRO A 76 -3.09 16.57 -13.83
C PRO A 76 -3.97 16.42 -12.57
N ALA A 77 -4.48 15.23 -12.30
CA ALA A 77 -5.28 14.92 -11.12
C ALA A 77 -4.41 14.96 -9.85
N GLU A 78 -3.23 14.35 -9.86
CA GLU A 78 -2.29 14.38 -8.74
C GLU A 78 -1.78 15.80 -8.46
N ALA A 79 -1.48 16.58 -9.50
CA ALA A 79 -1.07 17.97 -9.34
C ALA A 79 -2.19 18.83 -8.71
N ALA A 80 -3.46 18.58 -9.07
CA ALA A 80 -4.60 19.27 -8.48
C ALA A 80 -4.83 18.85 -7.02
N ASP A 81 -4.66 17.57 -6.70
CA ASP A 81 -4.78 17.04 -5.34
C ASP A 81 -3.66 17.56 -4.44
N ALA A 82 -2.41 17.54 -4.92
CA ALA A 82 -1.28 18.13 -4.22
C ALA A 82 -1.51 19.63 -3.90
N ALA A 83 -2.06 20.38 -4.84
CA ALA A 83 -2.39 21.79 -4.63
C ALA A 83 -3.53 21.99 -3.59
N ALA A 84 -4.51 21.09 -3.56
CA ALA A 84 -5.60 21.11 -2.57
C ALA A 84 -5.11 20.70 -1.17
N THR A 85 -4.21 19.73 -1.11
CA THR A 85 -3.66 19.18 0.14
C THR A 85 -2.58 20.08 0.74
N ALA A 86 -1.96 20.95 -0.06
CA ALA A 86 -0.91 21.88 0.39
C ALA A 86 -1.35 22.78 1.57
N GLN A 87 -2.65 22.92 1.82
CA GLN A 87 -3.18 23.66 2.97
C GLN A 87 -3.06 22.87 4.30
N TRP A 88 -2.81 21.56 4.23
CA TRP A 88 -2.74 20.65 5.37
C TRP A 88 -1.37 19.99 5.54
N THR A 89 -0.43 20.27 4.64
CA THR A 89 0.93 19.76 4.76
C THR A 89 1.65 20.47 5.89
N VAL A 90 2.28 19.70 6.76
CA VAL A 90 3.35 20.21 7.63
C VAL A 90 4.41 20.78 6.70
N ASP A 91 4.77 22.05 6.87
CA ASP A 91 5.82 22.66 6.07
C ASP A 91 7.09 21.81 6.23
N PRO A 92 7.65 21.23 5.14
CA PRO A 92 8.86 20.43 5.22
C PRO A 92 10.05 21.16 5.82
N SER A 93 9.96 22.50 5.91
CA SER A 93 10.95 23.36 6.57
C SER A 93 10.84 23.38 8.09
N ASP A 94 9.73 22.87 8.68
CA ASP A 94 9.48 22.92 10.13
C ASP A 94 10.19 21.81 10.94
N GLY A 95 10.95 20.92 10.31
CA GLY A 95 11.70 19.89 11.03
C GLY A 95 12.13 18.72 10.13
N PRO A 96 12.87 17.75 10.70
CA PRO A 96 13.18 16.54 9.98
C PRO A 96 11.89 15.73 9.68
N PRO A 97 11.84 14.96 8.58
CA PRO A 97 10.69 14.13 8.28
C PRO A 97 10.42 13.13 9.41
N VAL A 98 9.15 12.94 9.74
CA VAL A 98 8.73 11.93 10.73
C VAL A 98 9.01 10.54 10.18
N ARG A 99 9.71 9.72 10.95
CA ARG A 99 10.02 8.33 10.57
C ARG A 99 8.94 7.38 11.03
N ILE A 100 8.32 6.73 10.06
CA ILE A 100 7.14 5.91 10.25
C ILE A 100 7.47 4.45 9.87
N ALA A 101 7.18 3.50 10.75
CA ALA A 101 7.17 2.10 10.39
C ALA A 101 5.74 1.63 10.13
N VAL A 102 5.55 0.84 9.07
CA VAL A 102 4.29 0.16 8.80
C VAL A 102 4.51 -1.33 8.98
N LEU A 103 3.75 -1.93 9.88
CA LEU A 103 3.84 -3.33 10.24
C LEU A 103 2.60 -4.08 9.73
N PRO A 104 2.77 -5.14 8.93
CA PRO A 104 1.67 -6.03 8.61
C PRO A 104 1.26 -6.80 9.88
N ALA A 105 -0.04 -6.89 10.14
CA ALA A 105 -0.54 -7.58 11.33
C ALA A 105 -0.34 -9.10 11.24
N ARG A 106 -0.38 -9.69 10.05
CA ARG A 106 -0.43 -11.13 9.87
C ARG A 106 0.27 -11.67 8.62
N ASP A 107 -0.10 -11.20 7.44
CA ASP A 107 0.21 -11.85 6.18
C ASP A 107 0.54 -10.87 5.05
N GLU A 108 0.72 -11.42 3.86
CA GLU A 108 1.11 -10.68 2.66
C GLU A 108 0.08 -9.64 2.24
N ALA A 109 -1.22 -9.88 2.47
CA ALA A 109 -2.26 -8.91 2.14
C ALA A 109 -2.16 -7.66 3.03
N ASP A 110 -1.89 -7.84 4.31
CA ASP A 110 -1.63 -6.74 5.24
C ASP A 110 -0.37 -5.96 4.85
N GLU A 111 0.68 -6.65 4.38
CA GLU A 111 1.90 -6.00 3.87
C GLU A 111 1.61 -5.16 2.63
N LEU A 112 0.82 -5.67 1.69
CA LEU A 112 0.42 -4.93 0.49
C LEU A 112 -0.36 -3.66 0.81
N ALA A 113 -1.32 -3.74 1.73
CA ALA A 113 -2.04 -2.57 2.23
C ALA A 113 -1.07 -1.57 2.89
N GLY A 114 -0.08 -2.07 3.62
CA GLY A 114 1.00 -1.27 4.21
C GLY A 114 1.87 -0.57 3.16
N LEU A 115 2.17 -1.22 2.04
CA LEU A 115 2.93 -0.62 0.93
C LEU A 115 2.16 0.51 0.26
N MET A 116 0.85 0.33 0.02
CA MET A 116 0.00 1.40 -0.52
C MET A 116 -0.08 2.60 0.42
N LEU A 117 -0.25 2.37 1.73
CA LEU A 117 -0.22 3.43 2.74
C LEU A 117 1.12 4.15 2.75
N SER A 118 2.22 3.40 2.70
CA SER A 118 3.58 3.94 2.67
C SER A 118 3.79 4.87 1.48
N ASP A 119 3.37 4.48 0.27
CA ASP A 119 3.48 5.30 -0.93
C ASP A 119 2.72 6.63 -0.79
N VAL A 120 1.51 6.60 -0.26
CA VAL A 120 0.72 7.81 -0.02
C VAL A 120 1.39 8.73 1.02
N VAL A 121 1.87 8.17 2.13
CA VAL A 121 2.52 8.96 3.20
C VAL A 121 3.83 9.59 2.73
N MET A 122 4.63 8.88 1.95
CA MET A 122 5.89 9.40 1.40
C MET A 122 5.70 10.63 0.51
N GLN A 123 4.54 10.76 -0.15
CA GLN A 123 4.21 11.95 -0.96
C GLN A 123 3.93 13.18 -0.10
N HIS A 124 3.63 13.01 1.19
CA HIS A 124 3.20 14.09 2.10
C HIS A 124 4.19 14.43 3.22
N ALA A 125 5.47 14.07 3.11
CA ALA A 125 6.53 14.46 4.02
C ALA A 125 6.92 13.46 5.14
N GLY A 126 6.66 12.18 4.97
CA GLY A 126 7.14 11.12 5.88
C GLY A 126 8.25 10.28 5.28
N GLU A 127 9.17 9.80 6.10
CA GLU A 127 10.01 8.65 5.76
C GLU A 127 9.31 7.40 6.25
N THR A 128 8.97 6.48 5.35
CA THR A 128 8.28 5.25 5.73
C THR A 128 9.14 4.02 5.50
N THR A 129 9.00 3.03 6.37
CA THR A 129 9.59 1.70 6.23
C THR A 129 8.51 0.65 6.46
N VAL A 130 8.21 -0.16 5.46
CA VAL A 130 7.30 -1.30 5.61
C VAL A 130 8.12 -2.52 6.02
N LEU A 131 7.76 -3.16 7.13
CA LEU A 131 8.39 -4.39 7.56
C LEU A 131 7.73 -5.59 6.87
N PRO A 132 8.50 -6.63 6.47
CA PRO A 132 7.92 -7.78 5.80
C PRO A 132 7.10 -8.65 6.78
N HIS A 133 5.99 -9.21 6.31
CA HIS A 133 5.09 -10.06 7.09
C HIS A 133 5.76 -11.33 7.66
N GLY A 134 6.80 -11.82 7.02
CA GLY A 134 7.56 -13.00 7.47
C GLY A 134 8.58 -12.73 8.58
N MET A 135 8.74 -11.47 9.03
CA MET A 135 9.68 -11.11 10.10
C MET A 135 9.12 -11.56 11.47
N LEU A 136 10.01 -12.08 12.33
CA LEU A 136 9.63 -12.43 13.69
C LEU A 136 9.38 -11.18 14.54
N VAL A 137 8.43 -11.26 15.47
CA VAL A 137 8.07 -10.11 16.33
C VAL A 137 9.29 -9.53 17.07
N GLY A 138 10.20 -10.38 17.55
CA GLY A 138 11.45 -9.92 18.19
C GLY A 138 12.31 -9.10 17.24
N GLU A 139 12.47 -9.56 16.00
CA GLU A 139 13.24 -8.86 14.98
C GLU A 139 12.58 -7.53 14.57
N MET A 140 11.23 -7.49 14.55
CA MET A 140 10.49 -6.24 14.31
C MET A 140 10.78 -5.22 15.41
N VAL A 141 10.73 -5.63 16.67
CA VAL A 141 11.02 -4.76 17.83
C VAL A 141 12.45 -4.23 17.75
N ASP A 142 13.44 -5.12 17.56
CA ASP A 142 14.84 -4.73 17.45
C ASP A 142 15.04 -3.72 16.30
N ARG A 143 14.41 -3.97 15.15
CA ARG A 143 14.47 -3.06 14.00
C ARG A 143 13.87 -1.68 14.30
N LEU A 144 12.75 -1.63 15.01
CA LEU A 144 12.11 -0.37 15.39
C LEU A 144 12.98 0.43 16.36
N GLU A 145 13.58 -0.24 17.36
CA GLU A 145 14.46 0.41 18.33
C GLU A 145 15.73 0.99 17.66
N GLU A 146 16.34 0.25 16.74
CA GLU A 146 17.55 0.67 16.02
C GLU A 146 17.31 1.80 15.01
N SER A 147 16.12 1.86 14.41
CA SER A 147 15.83 2.76 13.28
C SER A 147 15.40 4.17 13.70
N GLY A 148 15.18 4.41 14.99
CA GLY A 148 14.70 5.71 15.50
C GLY A 148 13.33 6.07 14.96
N ILE A 149 12.44 5.09 14.80
CA ILE A 149 11.05 5.25 14.38
C ILE A 149 10.29 6.06 15.44
N GLU A 150 9.48 7.00 14.97
CA GLU A 150 8.69 7.89 15.83
C GLU A 150 7.21 7.51 15.86
N LEU A 151 6.73 6.87 14.78
CA LEU A 151 5.35 6.43 14.66
C LEU A 151 5.30 5.01 14.07
N VAL A 152 4.44 4.17 14.66
CA VAL A 152 4.18 2.82 14.16
C VAL A 152 2.73 2.74 13.70
N CYS A 153 2.52 2.34 12.45
CA CYS A 153 1.23 2.00 11.90
C CYS A 153 1.13 0.48 11.78
N VAL A 154 0.00 -0.11 12.17
CA VAL A 154 -0.26 -1.53 11.95
C VAL A 154 -1.31 -1.65 10.85
N SER A 155 -0.92 -2.32 9.76
CA SER A 155 -1.82 -2.63 8.65
C SER A 155 -2.54 -3.95 8.94
N ALA A 156 -3.87 -3.94 8.90
CA ALA A 156 -4.69 -5.12 9.14
C ALA A 156 -5.98 -5.08 8.30
N LEU A 157 -6.19 -6.12 7.51
CA LEU A 157 -7.38 -6.26 6.67
C LEU A 157 -8.49 -7.10 7.35
N PRO A 158 -9.78 -6.88 7.01
CA PRO A 158 -10.84 -7.80 7.38
C PRO A 158 -10.56 -9.22 6.86
N PRO A 159 -11.12 -10.29 7.50
CA PRO A 159 -12.11 -10.21 8.56
C PRO A 159 -11.52 -10.02 9.97
N PHE A 160 -10.21 -10.06 10.13
CA PHE A 160 -9.60 -10.13 11.46
C PHE A 160 -9.39 -8.77 12.13
N ALA A 161 -9.29 -7.69 11.36
CA ALA A 161 -9.20 -6.34 11.91
C ALA A 161 -10.41 -5.96 12.80
N VAL A 162 -11.56 -6.56 12.56
CA VAL A 162 -12.83 -6.24 13.24
C VAL A 162 -13.10 -7.14 14.46
N MET A 163 -12.39 -8.26 14.61
CA MET A 163 -12.65 -9.23 15.68
C MET A 163 -12.01 -8.90 17.03
N HIS A 164 -11.18 -7.85 17.11
CA HIS A 164 -10.44 -7.47 18.31
C HIS A 164 -10.54 -5.99 18.68
N ALA A 165 -11.55 -5.29 18.15
CA ALA A 165 -11.85 -3.91 18.52
C ALA A 165 -12.80 -3.85 19.74
#